data_3aa0baff018c76c02b6fc89033896e9c
#
_entry.id   3aa0baff018c76c02b6fc89033896e9c
#
_cell.length_a   1.000
_cell.length_b   1.000
_cell.length_c   1.000
_cell.angle_alpha   90.00
_cell.angle_beta   90.00
_cell.angle_gamma   90.00
#
_symmetry.space_group_name_H-M   'P 1'
#
loop_
_entity.id
_entity.type
_entity.pdbx_description
1 polymer ?
#
loop_
_entity_poly.entity_id
_entity_poly.type
_entity_poly.pdbx_seq_one_letter_code
_entity_poly.pdbx_strand_id
1 'polypeptide(L)'
;MKTRAFKQVDVFTDQCYFGNPLAVVLDGIGLTDAAMQRFASWTNLSETTFLLPPTDASADYRVRIFTPDRELNFAGHPTLGSCHSWLQAGGQPHSKNVVVQECKVGLVKIRRHEMGAGRQRQAFAAPQLTRSAISPALLAQVAAALGLTAGQITAAQNLNNGVVWLGLLLDSPETVLQITPDYQALGKLDVHVGVVGVYLADAQSALISRASLEARAFGGTGPDTVVSVFKPDVEVRGFVGSTRGYEDPVTGSLNASLAQWLIEDGHVPERYLASQGVCLGRAGQVYIERDAEGQVWVGGETVTCIDGSVTL
;
A
#
# COMPACT_ATOMS: atom_id res chain seq x y z
N MET A 1 13.93 14.74 -26.44
CA MET A 1 14.09 14.39 -25.02
C MET A 1 14.16 15.68 -24.22
N LYS A 2 13.51 15.76 -23.07
CA LYS A 2 13.47 16.92 -22.18
C LYS A 2 13.86 16.47 -20.77
N THR A 3 14.67 17.25 -20.06
CA THR A 3 14.94 17.01 -18.64
C THR A 3 13.71 17.39 -17.83
N ARG A 4 13.27 16.48 -16.92
CA ARG A 4 12.07 16.63 -16.11
C ARG A 4 12.40 16.40 -14.64
N ALA A 5 11.78 17.17 -13.75
CA ALA A 5 11.93 16.97 -12.33
C ALA A 5 11.37 15.57 -11.94
N PHE A 6 12.10 14.88 -11.06
CA PHE A 6 11.86 13.50 -10.68
C PHE A 6 12.08 13.31 -9.19
N LYS A 7 11.22 12.54 -8.57
CA LYS A 7 11.43 12.05 -7.21
C LYS A 7 11.23 10.53 -7.16
N GLN A 8 12.00 9.87 -6.29
CA GLN A 8 11.66 8.54 -5.82
C GLN A 8 11.38 8.63 -4.33
N VAL A 9 10.19 8.22 -3.95
CA VAL A 9 9.69 8.34 -2.58
C VAL A 9 9.34 6.97 -2.02
N ASP A 10 9.43 6.82 -0.71
CA ASP A 10 8.90 5.66 0.01
C ASP A 10 7.59 6.03 0.70
N VAL A 11 6.55 5.28 0.44
CA VAL A 11 5.21 5.52 0.97
C VAL A 11 4.90 4.56 2.11
N PHE A 12 4.09 5.01 3.07
CA PHE A 12 3.74 4.32 4.31
C PHE A 12 4.90 4.14 5.29
N THR A 13 5.85 5.05 5.27
CA THR A 13 6.98 5.08 6.21
C THR A 13 7.49 6.51 6.39
N ASP A 14 8.14 6.78 7.51
CA ASP A 14 8.90 8.01 7.77
C ASP A 14 10.43 7.82 7.60
N GLN A 15 10.86 6.61 7.18
CA GLN A 15 12.27 6.27 6.97
C GLN A 15 12.51 5.81 5.54
N CYS A 16 13.57 6.31 4.90
CA CYS A 16 13.95 5.89 3.56
C CYS A 16 14.22 4.38 3.50
N TYR A 17 13.75 3.74 2.45
CA TYR A 17 13.97 2.33 2.10
C TYR A 17 13.13 1.32 2.88
N PHE A 18 12.19 1.78 3.71
CA PHE A 18 11.35 0.91 4.55
C PHE A 18 9.87 0.89 4.16
N GLY A 19 9.47 1.67 3.17
CA GLY A 19 8.10 1.71 2.64
C GLY A 19 7.93 0.99 1.31
N ASN A 20 6.92 1.42 0.56
CA ASN A 20 6.69 1.02 -0.82
C ASN A 20 7.22 2.11 -1.76
N PRO A 21 8.28 1.82 -2.56
CA PRO A 21 8.92 2.81 -3.40
C PRO A 21 8.03 3.20 -4.59
N LEU A 22 8.01 4.50 -4.89
CA LEU A 22 7.30 5.08 -6.02
C LEU A 22 8.21 6.03 -6.80
N ALA A 23 8.28 5.87 -8.12
CA ALA A 23 8.86 6.86 -9.02
C ALA A 23 7.82 7.90 -9.42
N VAL A 24 8.14 9.19 -9.29
CA VAL A 24 7.25 10.31 -9.60
C VAL A 24 7.93 11.26 -10.59
N VAL A 25 7.43 11.34 -11.81
CA VAL A 25 7.81 12.36 -12.80
C VAL A 25 6.90 13.57 -12.60
N LEU A 26 7.46 14.69 -12.16
CA LEU A 26 6.69 15.88 -11.77
C LEU A 26 6.14 16.70 -12.94
N ASP A 27 6.62 16.46 -14.17
CA ASP A 27 6.14 17.06 -15.40
C ASP A 27 5.94 16.01 -16.49
N GLY A 28 4.72 15.50 -16.61
CA GLY A 28 4.34 14.53 -17.64
C GLY A 28 3.86 15.16 -18.96
N ILE A 29 3.85 16.50 -19.07
CA ILE A 29 3.29 17.20 -20.23
C ILE A 29 4.04 16.80 -21.52
N GLY A 30 3.26 16.41 -22.55
CA GLY A 30 3.80 16.04 -23.86
C GLY A 30 4.43 14.66 -23.96
N LEU A 31 4.45 13.86 -22.87
CA LEU A 31 4.81 12.44 -22.95
C LEU A 31 3.68 11.63 -23.60
N THR A 32 4.05 10.74 -24.50
CA THR A 32 3.10 9.77 -25.06
C THR A 32 2.87 8.62 -24.08
N ASP A 33 1.75 7.90 -24.24
CA ASP A 33 1.43 6.71 -23.45
C ASP A 33 2.57 5.67 -23.54
N ALA A 34 3.11 5.47 -24.73
CA ALA A 34 4.23 4.54 -24.97
C ALA A 34 5.52 4.99 -24.25
N ALA A 35 5.78 6.29 -24.14
CA ALA A 35 6.95 6.80 -23.41
C ALA A 35 6.78 6.61 -21.90
N MET A 36 5.61 6.92 -21.35
CA MET A 36 5.28 6.70 -19.94
C MET A 36 5.37 5.22 -19.57
N GLN A 37 4.76 4.34 -20.38
CA GLN A 37 4.79 2.90 -20.15
C GLN A 37 6.21 2.35 -20.23
N ARG A 38 7.00 2.77 -21.21
CA ARG A 38 8.42 2.32 -21.34
C ARG A 38 9.26 2.71 -20.14
N PHE A 39 9.07 3.93 -19.64
CA PHE A 39 9.78 4.40 -18.45
C PHE A 39 9.36 3.61 -17.21
N ALA A 40 8.07 3.37 -17.00
CA ALA A 40 7.57 2.55 -15.92
C ALA A 40 8.10 1.11 -15.98
N SER A 41 8.13 0.50 -17.16
CA SER A 41 8.72 -0.83 -17.35
C SER A 41 10.22 -0.87 -17.05
N TRP A 42 10.95 0.20 -17.42
CA TRP A 42 12.39 0.29 -17.19
C TRP A 42 12.75 0.51 -15.71
N THR A 43 12.00 1.36 -14.99
CA THR A 43 12.20 1.56 -13.54
C THR A 43 11.96 0.29 -12.76
N ASN A 44 11.05 -0.56 -13.24
CA ASN A 44 10.69 -1.86 -12.65
C ASN A 44 10.26 -1.78 -11.17
N LEU A 45 9.67 -0.66 -10.78
CA LEU A 45 8.99 -0.48 -9.50
C LEU A 45 7.54 -0.97 -9.64
N SER A 46 6.87 -1.24 -8.51
CA SER A 46 5.44 -1.61 -8.51
C SER A 46 4.63 -0.60 -9.33
N GLU A 47 4.86 0.70 -9.12
CA GLU A 47 4.29 1.76 -9.96
C GLU A 47 5.26 2.93 -10.19
N THR A 48 4.96 3.65 -11.28
CA THR A 48 5.56 4.93 -11.66
C THR A 48 4.44 5.90 -12.00
N THR A 49 4.52 7.13 -11.52
CA THR A 49 3.50 8.15 -11.76
C THR A 49 4.03 9.34 -12.55
N PHE A 50 3.12 9.97 -13.29
CA PHE A 50 3.39 11.18 -14.07
C PHE A 50 2.36 12.23 -13.70
N LEU A 51 2.83 13.37 -13.20
CA LEU A 51 1.97 14.49 -12.83
C LEU A 51 1.69 15.36 -14.05
N LEU A 52 0.47 15.85 -14.11
CA LEU A 52 -0.05 16.65 -15.21
C LEU A 52 -0.92 17.79 -14.64
N PRO A 53 -1.11 18.88 -15.38
CA PRO A 53 -2.16 19.84 -15.06
C PRO A 53 -3.52 19.16 -15.00
N PRO A 54 -4.39 19.56 -14.05
CA PRO A 54 -5.73 19.01 -13.97
C PRO A 54 -6.58 19.42 -15.19
N THR A 55 -7.55 18.58 -15.54
CA THR A 55 -8.58 18.91 -16.54
C THR A 55 -9.90 19.28 -15.87
N ASP A 56 -10.10 18.88 -14.62
CA ASP A 56 -11.20 19.31 -13.77
C ASP A 56 -10.76 20.49 -12.90
N ALA A 57 -11.51 21.59 -12.92
CA ALA A 57 -11.19 22.81 -12.16
C ALA A 57 -11.23 22.64 -10.64
N SER A 58 -11.85 21.58 -10.14
CA SER A 58 -11.88 21.24 -8.71
C SER A 58 -10.69 20.38 -8.26
N ALA A 59 -9.86 19.90 -9.20
CA ALA A 59 -8.66 19.14 -8.89
C ALA A 59 -7.44 20.06 -8.73
N ASP A 60 -6.55 19.70 -7.84
CA ASP A 60 -5.29 20.41 -7.62
C ASP A 60 -4.21 19.98 -8.63
N TYR A 61 -4.21 18.72 -8.99
CA TYR A 61 -3.34 18.14 -10.03
C TYR A 61 -3.98 16.88 -10.61
N ARG A 62 -3.47 16.45 -11.76
CA ARG A 62 -3.81 15.15 -12.36
C ARG A 62 -2.63 14.22 -12.33
N VAL A 63 -2.91 12.91 -12.11
CA VAL A 63 -1.90 11.85 -12.12
C VAL A 63 -2.26 10.75 -13.11
N ARG A 64 -1.25 10.21 -13.77
CA ARG A 64 -1.32 8.93 -14.49
C ARG A 64 -0.41 7.93 -13.80
N ILE A 65 -0.90 6.71 -13.62
CA ILE A 65 -0.28 5.66 -12.81
C ILE A 65 0.01 4.46 -13.70
N PHE A 66 1.26 4.02 -13.74
CA PHE A 66 1.68 2.89 -14.56
C PHE A 66 2.40 1.85 -13.74
N THR A 67 2.02 0.57 -13.92
CA THR A 67 2.84 -0.57 -13.54
C THR A 67 3.88 -0.84 -14.66
N PRO A 68 4.82 -1.77 -14.48
CA PRO A 68 5.69 -2.21 -15.58
C PRO A 68 4.95 -2.69 -16.83
N ASP A 69 3.70 -3.15 -16.69
CA ASP A 69 2.95 -3.80 -17.78
C ASP A 69 1.80 -2.97 -18.34
N ARG A 70 1.17 -2.11 -17.53
CA ARG A 70 -0.04 -1.36 -17.93
C ARG A 70 -0.27 -0.11 -17.12
N GLU A 71 -1.16 0.77 -17.63
CA GLU A 71 -1.70 1.89 -16.87
C GLU A 71 -2.85 1.45 -15.97
N LEU A 72 -2.85 1.93 -14.72
CA LEU A 72 -3.90 1.72 -13.73
C LEU A 72 -4.86 2.91 -13.67
N ASN A 73 -6.12 2.63 -13.34
CA ASN A 73 -7.11 3.67 -13.11
C ASN A 73 -6.91 4.39 -11.77
N PHE A 74 -6.46 3.66 -10.76
CA PHE A 74 -6.18 4.13 -9.40
C PHE A 74 -5.22 3.16 -8.69
N ALA A 75 -4.40 3.70 -7.78
CA ALA A 75 -3.62 2.91 -6.82
C ALA A 75 -3.33 3.75 -5.57
N GLY A 76 -3.36 3.13 -4.38
CA GLY A 76 -3.32 3.83 -3.09
C GLY A 76 -1.98 4.48 -2.78
N HIS A 77 -0.86 3.70 -2.75
CA HIS A 77 0.45 4.28 -2.45
C HIS A 77 0.92 5.27 -3.53
N PRO A 78 0.66 5.07 -4.84
CA PRO A 78 0.93 6.09 -5.85
C PRO A 78 0.19 7.41 -5.62
N THR A 79 -1.04 7.36 -5.09
CA THR A 79 -1.81 8.55 -4.74
C THR A 79 -1.12 9.36 -3.64
N LEU A 80 -0.67 8.71 -2.55
CA LEU A 80 0.02 9.39 -1.44
C LEU A 80 1.39 9.90 -1.86
N GLY A 81 2.20 9.08 -2.54
CA GLY A 81 3.52 9.47 -2.99
C GLY A 81 3.51 10.59 -4.03
N SER A 82 2.51 10.60 -4.94
CA SER A 82 2.31 11.69 -5.90
C SER A 82 1.90 12.98 -5.22
N CYS A 83 0.98 12.92 -4.26
CA CYS A 83 0.55 14.07 -3.45
C CYS A 83 1.73 14.67 -2.66
N HIS A 84 2.51 13.83 -1.98
CA HIS A 84 3.72 14.26 -1.27
C HIS A 84 4.70 14.97 -2.22
N SER A 85 5.00 14.35 -3.36
CA SER A 85 5.95 14.89 -4.36
C SER A 85 5.47 16.20 -4.95
N TRP A 86 4.17 16.32 -5.25
CA TRP A 86 3.56 17.54 -5.77
C TRP A 86 3.64 18.69 -4.76
N LEU A 87 3.31 18.44 -3.49
CA LEU A 87 3.41 19.43 -2.42
C LEU A 87 4.85 19.90 -2.19
N GLN A 88 5.82 18.99 -2.17
CA GLN A 88 7.24 19.32 -2.05
C GLN A 88 7.78 20.12 -3.24
N ALA A 89 7.20 19.94 -4.43
CA ALA A 89 7.55 20.72 -5.62
C ALA A 89 6.90 22.12 -5.64
N GLY A 90 6.22 22.52 -4.55
CA GLY A 90 5.60 23.85 -4.42
C GLY A 90 4.13 23.86 -4.83
N GLY A 91 3.48 22.71 -4.99
CA GLY A 91 2.06 22.60 -5.26
C GLY A 91 1.22 23.29 -4.17
N GLN A 92 0.24 24.08 -4.60
CA GLN A 92 -0.65 24.85 -3.72
C GLN A 92 -2.07 24.32 -3.84
N PRO A 93 -2.56 23.55 -2.84
CA PRO A 93 -3.92 23.02 -2.91
C PRO A 93 -4.97 24.10 -2.68
N HIS A 94 -6.14 23.94 -3.30
CA HIS A 94 -7.27 24.83 -3.10
C HIS A 94 -7.76 24.87 -1.63
N SER A 95 -7.53 23.79 -0.88
CA SER A 95 -7.88 23.67 0.54
C SER A 95 -6.67 23.29 1.39
N LYS A 96 -6.52 23.95 2.54
CA LYS A 96 -5.37 23.70 3.44
C LYS A 96 -5.25 22.23 3.87
N ASN A 97 -6.37 21.56 4.12
CA ASN A 97 -6.39 20.24 4.75
C ASN A 97 -6.72 19.10 3.78
N VAL A 98 -7.05 19.42 2.52
CA VAL A 98 -7.45 18.43 1.52
C VAL A 98 -6.79 18.79 0.19
N VAL A 99 -6.17 17.79 -0.43
CA VAL A 99 -5.71 17.83 -1.82
C VAL A 99 -6.66 16.99 -2.66
N VAL A 100 -7.04 17.49 -3.83
CA VAL A 100 -7.90 16.78 -4.77
C VAL A 100 -7.08 16.34 -5.97
N GLN A 101 -6.85 15.03 -6.07
CA GLN A 101 -6.18 14.40 -7.20
C GLN A 101 -7.19 14.00 -8.27
N GLU A 102 -6.94 14.37 -9.52
CA GLU A 102 -7.64 13.80 -10.68
C GLU A 102 -6.90 12.59 -11.21
N CYS A 103 -7.60 11.47 -11.42
CA CYS A 103 -7.07 10.28 -12.09
C CYS A 103 -8.18 9.58 -12.89
N LYS A 104 -7.92 8.42 -13.48
CA LYS A 104 -8.90 7.73 -14.34
C LYS A 104 -10.21 7.31 -13.63
N VAL A 105 -10.22 7.14 -12.31
CA VAL A 105 -11.46 6.89 -11.54
C VAL A 105 -12.21 8.18 -11.21
N GLY A 106 -11.69 9.35 -11.58
CA GLY A 106 -12.23 10.66 -11.24
C GLY A 106 -11.44 11.36 -10.14
N LEU A 107 -12.14 12.08 -9.29
CA LEU A 107 -11.54 12.88 -8.23
C LEU A 107 -11.34 12.07 -6.96
N VAL A 108 -10.12 12.08 -6.43
CA VAL A 108 -9.74 11.42 -5.19
C VAL A 108 -9.35 12.48 -4.16
N LYS A 109 -10.04 12.50 -3.03
CA LYS A 109 -9.71 13.39 -1.91
C LYS A 109 -8.60 12.78 -1.06
N ILE A 110 -7.61 13.59 -0.71
CA ILE A 110 -6.49 13.23 0.13
C ILE A 110 -6.48 14.18 1.33
N ARG A 111 -6.77 13.68 2.52
CA ARG A 111 -6.67 14.43 3.78
C ARG A 111 -5.20 14.60 4.17
N ARG A 112 -4.89 15.75 4.78
CA ARG A 112 -3.55 16.08 5.29
C ARG A 112 -3.62 16.34 6.78
N HIS A 113 -2.76 15.69 7.53
CA HIS A 113 -2.59 15.90 8.96
C HIS A 113 -1.16 16.34 9.26
N GLU A 114 -1.01 17.50 9.85
CA GLU A 114 0.29 17.98 10.35
C GLU A 114 0.61 17.26 11.67
N MET A 115 1.74 16.55 11.71
CA MET A 115 2.19 15.75 12.86
C MET A 115 3.19 16.51 13.76
N GLY A 116 3.46 17.79 13.46
CA GLY A 116 4.54 18.54 14.09
C GLY A 116 5.93 18.25 13.50
N ALA A 117 6.91 19.11 13.82
CA ALA A 117 8.28 19.03 13.29
C ALA A 117 8.38 18.93 11.75
N GLY A 118 7.41 19.50 11.01
CA GLY A 118 7.38 19.46 9.54
C GLY A 118 6.93 18.12 8.94
N ARG A 119 6.58 17.12 9.75
CA ARG A 119 6.06 15.83 9.29
C ARG A 119 4.57 15.94 8.94
N GLN A 120 4.17 15.26 7.89
CA GLN A 120 2.79 15.20 7.44
C GLN A 120 2.38 13.76 7.19
N ARG A 121 1.18 13.41 7.66
CA ARG A 121 0.49 12.18 7.26
C ARG A 121 -0.58 12.54 6.25
N GLN A 122 -0.68 11.72 5.21
CA GLN A 122 -1.70 11.86 4.19
C GLN A 122 -2.58 10.62 4.21
N ALA A 123 -3.88 10.79 3.88
CA ALA A 123 -4.81 9.68 3.81
C ALA A 123 -5.76 9.88 2.62
N PHE A 124 -5.91 8.86 1.79
CA PHE A 124 -6.89 8.85 0.71
C PHE A 124 -8.20 8.18 1.16
N ALA A 125 -9.31 8.62 0.60
CA ALA A 125 -10.61 7.98 0.77
C ALA A 125 -10.61 6.61 0.08
N ALA A 126 -10.87 5.53 0.82
CA ALA A 126 -10.98 4.20 0.25
C ALA A 126 -12.12 4.14 -0.77
N PRO A 127 -11.91 3.60 -1.99
CA PRO A 127 -12.99 3.35 -2.93
C PRO A 127 -14.00 2.38 -2.33
N GLN A 128 -15.24 2.46 -2.82
CA GLN A 128 -16.32 1.58 -2.35
C GLN A 128 -15.96 0.11 -2.53
N LEU A 129 -16.16 -0.69 -1.47
CA LEU A 129 -15.91 -2.12 -1.49
C LEU A 129 -17.17 -2.89 -1.90
N THR A 130 -17.00 -3.87 -2.79
CA THR A 130 -17.96 -4.95 -2.98
C THR A 130 -17.38 -6.27 -2.48
N ARG A 131 -18.22 -7.08 -1.79
CA ARG A 131 -17.81 -8.33 -1.18
C ARG A 131 -18.56 -9.50 -1.83
N SER A 132 -17.89 -10.65 -1.98
CA SER A 132 -18.54 -11.91 -2.40
C SER A 132 -17.82 -13.11 -1.81
N ALA A 133 -18.51 -14.25 -1.79
CA ALA A 133 -17.93 -15.50 -1.30
C ALA A 133 -16.83 -16.02 -2.24
N ILE A 134 -15.83 -16.67 -1.67
CA ILE A 134 -14.80 -17.40 -2.41
C ILE A 134 -15.29 -18.85 -2.62
N SER A 135 -15.08 -19.42 -3.80
CA SER A 135 -15.42 -20.84 -4.00
C SER A 135 -14.53 -21.73 -3.11
N PRO A 136 -15.07 -22.79 -2.51
CA PRO A 136 -14.28 -23.69 -1.64
C PRO A 136 -13.06 -24.29 -2.37
N ALA A 137 -13.18 -24.57 -3.66
CA ALA A 137 -12.09 -25.11 -4.47
C ALA A 137 -10.94 -24.10 -4.61
N LEU A 138 -11.24 -22.83 -4.90
CA LEU A 138 -10.23 -21.78 -5.01
C LEU A 138 -9.58 -21.49 -3.65
N LEU A 139 -10.38 -21.43 -2.58
CA LEU A 139 -9.85 -21.24 -1.23
C LEU A 139 -8.87 -22.35 -0.84
N ALA A 140 -9.18 -23.61 -1.14
CA ALA A 140 -8.30 -24.74 -0.87
C ALA A 140 -6.98 -24.65 -1.65
N GLN A 141 -7.03 -24.22 -2.94
CA GLN A 141 -5.84 -24.04 -3.77
C GLN A 141 -4.96 -22.89 -3.24
N VAL A 142 -5.57 -21.78 -2.84
CA VAL A 142 -4.85 -20.64 -2.25
C VAL A 142 -4.23 -21.02 -0.92
N ALA A 143 -4.98 -21.70 -0.03
CA ALA A 143 -4.46 -22.19 1.26
C ALA A 143 -3.24 -23.11 1.05
N ALA A 144 -3.31 -24.04 0.11
CA ALA A 144 -2.19 -24.92 -0.23
C ALA A 144 -0.98 -24.14 -0.73
N ALA A 145 -1.18 -23.16 -1.61
CA ALA A 145 -0.09 -22.32 -2.14
C ALA A 145 0.56 -21.43 -1.07
N LEU A 146 -0.15 -21.10 0.01
CA LEU A 146 0.38 -20.35 1.15
C LEU A 146 0.90 -21.26 2.28
N GLY A 147 0.76 -22.59 2.16
CA GLY A 147 1.13 -23.53 3.20
C GLY A 147 0.21 -23.48 4.44
N LEU A 148 -1.03 -23.01 4.27
CA LEU A 148 -2.01 -22.87 5.34
C LEU A 148 -2.89 -24.11 5.46
N THR A 149 -3.22 -24.47 6.70
CA THR A 149 -4.27 -25.44 7.02
C THR A 149 -5.64 -24.74 7.11
N ALA A 150 -6.73 -25.48 6.93
CA ALA A 150 -8.09 -24.93 7.04
C ALA A 150 -8.37 -24.32 8.43
N GLY A 151 -7.77 -24.85 9.49
CA GLY A 151 -7.95 -24.36 10.85
C GLY A 151 -7.30 -23.01 11.13
N GLN A 152 -6.35 -22.57 10.29
CA GLN A 152 -5.66 -21.29 10.40
C GLN A 152 -6.44 -20.16 9.70
N ILE A 153 -7.44 -20.47 8.90
CA ILE A 153 -8.26 -19.47 8.18
C ILE A 153 -9.56 -19.27 8.94
N THR A 154 -9.70 -18.13 9.61
CA THR A 154 -10.87 -17.77 10.42
C THR A 154 -12.02 -17.26 9.54
N ALA A 155 -11.69 -16.46 8.51
CA ALA A 155 -12.68 -15.96 7.55
C ALA A 155 -12.01 -15.68 6.19
N ALA A 156 -12.79 -15.70 5.12
CA ALA A 156 -12.31 -15.45 3.77
C ALA A 156 -13.37 -14.76 2.91
N GLN A 157 -12.97 -13.75 2.14
CA GLN A 157 -13.85 -12.95 1.29
C GLN A 157 -13.15 -12.54 -0.01
N ASN A 158 -13.91 -12.49 -1.12
CA ASN A 158 -13.52 -11.68 -2.27
C ASN A 158 -13.80 -10.21 -1.97
N LEU A 159 -12.80 -9.37 -2.10
CA LEU A 159 -12.83 -7.95 -1.78
C LEU A 159 -12.51 -7.16 -3.06
N ASN A 160 -13.46 -6.41 -3.61
CA ASN A 160 -13.27 -5.63 -4.83
C ASN A 160 -13.52 -4.14 -4.57
N ASN A 161 -12.47 -3.35 -4.62
CA ASN A 161 -12.50 -1.88 -4.57
C ASN A 161 -11.91 -1.25 -5.84
N GLY A 162 -11.98 -1.97 -6.97
CA GLY A 162 -11.30 -1.66 -8.22
C GLY A 162 -10.13 -2.61 -8.52
N VAL A 163 -9.53 -3.16 -7.47
CA VAL A 163 -8.63 -4.32 -7.51
C VAL A 163 -9.30 -5.46 -6.73
N VAL A 164 -9.29 -6.67 -7.28
CA VAL A 164 -9.87 -7.83 -6.62
C VAL A 164 -8.81 -8.52 -5.76
N TRP A 165 -9.05 -8.58 -4.45
CA TRP A 165 -8.24 -9.28 -3.47
C TRP A 165 -9.01 -10.46 -2.88
N LEU A 166 -8.39 -11.62 -2.77
CA LEU A 166 -8.83 -12.69 -1.88
C LEU A 166 -8.32 -12.35 -0.48
N GLY A 167 -9.18 -11.80 0.37
CA GLY A 167 -8.86 -11.49 1.76
C GLY A 167 -9.02 -12.72 2.64
N LEU A 168 -7.98 -13.08 3.41
CA LEU A 168 -7.99 -14.15 4.39
C LEU A 168 -7.68 -13.57 5.77
N LEU A 169 -8.62 -13.70 6.72
CA LEU A 169 -8.36 -13.45 8.13
C LEU A 169 -7.81 -14.75 8.75
N LEU A 170 -6.61 -14.67 9.30
CA LEU A 170 -5.94 -15.80 9.92
C LEU A 170 -6.10 -15.79 11.44
N ASP A 171 -5.83 -16.93 12.05
CA ASP A 171 -5.94 -17.17 13.49
C ASP A 171 -4.98 -16.32 14.32
N SER A 172 -3.82 -15.94 13.76
CA SER A 172 -2.81 -15.14 14.46
C SER A 172 -1.89 -14.36 13.54
N PRO A 173 -1.26 -13.28 14.03
CA PRO A 173 -0.19 -12.60 13.32
C PRO A 173 1.05 -13.47 13.09
N GLU A 174 1.35 -14.41 13.99
CA GLU A 174 2.43 -15.40 13.80
C GLU A 174 2.19 -16.22 12.55
N THR A 175 0.96 -16.68 12.32
CA THR A 175 0.61 -17.43 11.12
C THR A 175 0.86 -16.58 9.88
N VAL A 176 0.50 -15.30 9.88
CA VAL A 176 0.82 -14.37 8.78
C VAL A 176 2.33 -14.29 8.53
N LEU A 177 3.13 -14.09 9.57
CA LEU A 177 4.58 -13.93 9.48
C LEU A 177 5.30 -15.21 9.04
N GLN A 178 4.74 -16.38 9.33
CA GLN A 178 5.35 -17.69 9.02
C GLN A 178 5.03 -18.19 7.60
N ILE A 179 4.11 -17.56 6.87
CA ILE A 179 3.78 -17.96 5.51
C ILE A 179 5.02 -17.94 4.63
N THR A 180 5.27 -19.06 3.98
CA THR A 180 6.26 -19.21 2.90
C THR A 180 5.51 -19.52 1.61
N PRO A 181 5.19 -18.48 0.79
CA PRO A 181 4.31 -18.65 -0.36
C PRO A 181 4.98 -19.42 -1.51
N ASP A 182 4.25 -20.32 -2.14
CA ASP A 182 4.60 -20.86 -3.45
C ASP A 182 4.11 -19.87 -4.53
N TYR A 183 5.01 -18.95 -4.92
CA TYR A 183 4.71 -17.95 -5.94
C TYR A 183 4.37 -18.56 -7.31
N GLN A 184 4.90 -19.74 -7.63
CA GLN A 184 4.58 -20.41 -8.88
C GLN A 184 3.14 -20.93 -8.87
N ALA A 185 2.69 -21.49 -7.75
CA ALA A 185 1.31 -21.94 -7.59
C ALA A 185 0.35 -20.74 -7.60
N LEU A 186 0.65 -19.66 -6.85
CA LEU A 186 -0.16 -18.43 -6.84
C LEU A 186 -0.24 -17.79 -8.23
N GLY A 187 0.87 -17.74 -8.97
CA GLY A 187 0.90 -17.21 -10.33
C GLY A 187 0.00 -17.99 -11.31
N LYS A 188 -0.13 -19.30 -11.15
CA LYS A 188 -1.04 -20.12 -11.97
C LYS A 188 -2.52 -19.87 -11.66
N LEU A 189 -2.83 -19.43 -10.43
CA LEU A 189 -4.20 -19.10 -10.03
C LEU A 189 -4.62 -17.72 -10.54
N ASP A 190 -3.65 -16.86 -10.88
CA ASP A 190 -3.87 -15.47 -11.35
C ASP A 190 -4.78 -14.66 -10.42
N VAL A 191 -4.58 -14.80 -9.10
CA VAL A 191 -5.35 -14.11 -8.07
C VAL A 191 -4.45 -13.33 -7.13
N HIS A 192 -4.88 -12.15 -6.72
CA HIS A 192 -4.21 -11.40 -5.65
C HIS A 192 -4.74 -11.87 -4.31
N VAL A 193 -3.84 -12.19 -3.38
CA VAL A 193 -4.21 -12.69 -2.05
C VAL A 193 -3.68 -11.75 -0.98
N GLY A 194 -4.58 -11.28 -0.12
CA GLY A 194 -4.24 -10.54 1.09
C GLY A 194 -4.50 -11.38 2.33
N VAL A 195 -3.53 -11.46 3.22
CA VAL A 195 -3.69 -12.13 4.51
C VAL A 195 -3.54 -11.13 5.64
N VAL A 196 -4.29 -11.32 6.72
CA VAL A 196 -4.28 -10.45 7.89
C VAL A 196 -4.43 -11.27 9.16
N GLY A 197 -3.67 -10.91 10.21
CA GLY A 197 -3.80 -11.42 11.57
C GLY A 197 -3.91 -10.28 12.56
N VAL A 198 -4.80 -10.39 13.53
CA VAL A 198 -5.07 -9.35 14.55
C VAL A 198 -4.22 -9.61 15.79
N TYR A 199 -3.47 -8.60 16.25
CA TYR A 199 -2.74 -8.64 17.51
C TYR A 199 -3.73 -8.51 18.66
N LEU A 200 -3.85 -9.56 19.46
CA LEU A 200 -4.58 -9.49 20.73
C LEU A 200 -3.74 -8.78 21.79
N ALA A 201 -4.38 -8.29 22.84
CA ALA A 201 -3.70 -7.56 23.92
C ALA A 201 -2.49 -8.32 24.52
N ASP A 202 -2.54 -9.66 24.52
CA ASP A 202 -1.53 -10.54 25.10
C ASP A 202 -0.63 -11.23 24.06
N ALA A 203 -0.61 -10.77 22.81
CA ALA A 203 0.14 -11.40 21.70
C ALA A 203 1.66 -11.12 21.76
N GLN A 204 2.30 -11.37 22.91
CA GLN A 204 3.74 -11.14 23.13
C GLN A 204 4.62 -11.93 22.17
N SER A 205 4.21 -13.15 21.84
CA SER A 205 4.98 -14.06 20.96
C SER A 205 5.05 -13.51 19.51
N ALA A 206 3.93 -13.01 18.97
CA ALA A 206 3.88 -12.40 17.64
C ALA A 206 4.77 -11.14 17.55
N LEU A 207 4.75 -10.32 18.59
CA LEU A 207 5.59 -9.12 18.64
C LEU A 207 7.08 -9.46 18.70
N ILE A 208 7.46 -10.52 19.41
CA ILE A 208 8.84 -11.01 19.45
C ILE A 208 9.25 -11.54 18.07
N SER A 209 8.41 -12.33 17.41
CA SER A 209 8.67 -12.86 16.07
C SER A 209 8.86 -11.73 15.05
N ARG A 210 8.01 -10.72 15.11
CA ARG A 210 8.10 -9.52 14.27
C ARG A 210 9.38 -8.74 14.53
N ALA A 211 9.73 -8.46 15.78
CA ALA A 211 10.95 -7.76 16.15
C ALA A 211 12.22 -8.51 15.69
N SER A 212 12.20 -9.84 15.73
CA SER A 212 13.31 -10.67 15.21
C SER A 212 13.46 -10.54 13.69
N LEU A 213 12.36 -10.46 12.94
CA LEU A 213 12.41 -10.24 11.49
C LEU A 213 12.90 -8.83 11.15
N GLU A 214 12.45 -7.82 11.87
CA GLU A 214 12.93 -6.44 11.72
C GLU A 214 14.44 -6.34 12.01
N ALA A 215 14.91 -6.89 13.12
CA ALA A 215 16.33 -6.89 13.47
C ALA A 215 17.19 -7.55 12.38
N ARG A 216 16.74 -8.67 11.81
CA ARG A 216 17.44 -9.34 10.70
C ARG A 216 17.44 -8.51 9.43
N ALA A 217 16.33 -7.86 9.11
CA ALA A 217 16.18 -7.03 7.92
C ALA A 217 17.08 -5.79 7.98
N PHE A 218 17.26 -5.21 9.18
CA PHE A 218 18.05 -3.98 9.37
C PHE A 218 19.52 -4.23 9.70
N GLY A 219 19.97 -5.48 9.64
CA GLY A 219 21.37 -5.84 9.89
C GLY A 219 21.84 -5.60 11.33
N GLY A 220 20.90 -5.46 12.27
CA GLY A 220 21.19 -5.24 13.69
C GLY A 220 21.70 -6.49 14.36
N THR A 221 22.99 -6.50 14.72
CA THR A 221 23.61 -7.58 15.51
C THR A 221 23.87 -7.17 16.97
N GLY A 222 23.34 -6.03 17.43
CA GLY A 222 23.64 -5.49 18.75
C GLY A 222 22.39 -5.13 19.57
N PRO A 223 22.51 -5.20 20.94
CA PRO A 223 21.40 -4.90 21.85
C PRO A 223 20.97 -3.43 21.91
N ASP A 224 21.67 -2.53 21.20
CA ASP A 224 21.47 -1.08 21.25
C ASP A 224 20.71 -0.52 20.02
N THR A 225 20.22 -1.37 19.12
CA THR A 225 19.33 -0.90 18.08
C THR A 225 17.95 -0.68 18.73
N VAL A 226 17.71 0.52 19.26
CA VAL A 226 16.38 0.96 19.68
C VAL A 226 15.53 1.08 18.42
N VAL A 227 15.05 -0.07 17.94
CA VAL A 227 13.89 -0.08 17.04
C VAL A 227 12.78 0.52 17.89
N SER A 228 12.32 1.72 17.53
CA SER A 228 11.10 2.28 18.08
C SER A 228 10.06 1.17 18.06
N VAL A 229 9.62 0.69 19.23
CA VAL A 229 8.72 -0.45 19.34
C VAL A 229 7.37 0.01 18.82
N PHE A 230 7.27 0.01 17.50
CA PHE A 230 6.04 0.20 16.77
C PHE A 230 5.13 -0.98 17.10
N LYS A 231 3.99 -0.71 17.72
CA LYS A 231 3.00 -1.72 18.11
C LYS A 231 1.81 -1.63 17.16
N PRO A 232 1.76 -2.46 16.11
CA PRO A 232 0.60 -2.53 15.22
C PRO A 232 -0.56 -3.24 15.89
N ASP A 233 -1.77 -2.98 15.39
CA ASP A 233 -2.98 -3.70 15.77
C ASP A 233 -3.21 -4.93 14.88
N VAL A 234 -2.72 -4.89 13.63
CA VAL A 234 -2.79 -6.01 12.69
C VAL A 234 -1.51 -6.18 11.90
N GLU A 235 -1.19 -7.42 11.53
CA GLU A 235 -0.14 -7.76 10.57
C GLU A 235 -0.76 -8.15 9.24
N VAL A 236 -0.26 -7.57 8.13
CA VAL A 236 -0.78 -7.77 6.78
C VAL A 236 0.33 -8.24 5.85
N ARG A 237 0.01 -9.14 4.92
CA ARG A 237 0.86 -9.42 3.76
C ARG A 237 0.03 -9.47 2.50
N GLY A 238 0.57 -8.98 1.38
CA GLY A 238 -0.10 -8.92 0.09
C GLY A 238 0.69 -9.67 -0.98
N PHE A 239 0.08 -10.70 -1.56
CA PHE A 239 0.68 -11.53 -2.61
C PHE A 239 0.00 -11.22 -3.93
N VAL A 240 0.75 -10.70 -4.89
CA VAL A 240 0.25 -10.35 -6.22
C VAL A 240 0.34 -11.57 -7.12
N GLY A 241 -0.80 -12.10 -7.54
CA GLY A 241 -0.90 -13.13 -8.55
C GLY A 241 -0.62 -12.54 -9.92
N SER A 242 0.50 -12.91 -10.49
CA SER A 242 0.91 -12.62 -11.85
C SER A 242 1.80 -13.77 -12.32
N THR A 243 2.16 -13.81 -13.61
CA THR A 243 3.06 -14.82 -14.14
C THR A 243 4.37 -14.99 -13.38
N ARG A 244 4.81 -13.97 -12.63
CA ARG A 244 6.01 -14.02 -11.79
C ARG A 244 5.72 -14.19 -10.31
N GLY A 245 4.51 -13.86 -9.85
CA GLY A 245 4.11 -13.82 -8.44
C GLY A 245 5.12 -13.07 -7.56
N TYR A 246 4.68 -12.15 -6.74
CA TYR A 246 5.55 -11.44 -5.78
C TYR A 246 4.74 -10.98 -4.58
N GLU A 247 5.44 -10.62 -3.51
CA GLU A 247 4.84 -9.94 -2.37
C GLU A 247 5.01 -8.43 -2.52
N ASP A 248 3.91 -7.67 -2.40
CA ASP A 248 3.94 -6.21 -2.43
C ASP A 248 4.33 -5.67 -1.04
N PRO A 249 5.32 -4.77 -0.95
CA PRO A 249 5.83 -4.30 0.35
C PRO A 249 4.78 -3.66 1.24
N VAL A 250 3.95 -2.75 0.72
CA VAL A 250 2.85 -2.11 1.45
C VAL A 250 1.74 -1.73 0.48
N THR A 251 0.59 -2.34 0.63
CA THR A 251 -0.48 -2.31 -0.37
C THR A 251 -1.66 -1.45 0.06
N GLY A 252 -1.79 -0.25 -0.51
CA GLY A 252 -2.89 0.66 -0.17
C GLY A 252 -4.28 0.11 -0.49
N SER A 253 -4.46 -0.53 -1.68
CA SER A 253 -5.76 -1.09 -2.10
C SER A 253 -6.17 -2.30 -1.24
N LEU A 254 -5.21 -3.15 -0.86
CA LEU A 254 -5.47 -4.27 0.05
C LEU A 254 -5.88 -3.78 1.43
N ASN A 255 -5.11 -2.87 2.03
CA ASN A 255 -5.42 -2.31 3.35
C ASN A 255 -6.77 -1.59 3.35
N ALA A 256 -7.13 -0.89 2.26
CA ALA A 256 -8.45 -0.27 2.09
C ALA A 256 -9.59 -1.31 2.06
N SER A 257 -9.39 -2.42 1.37
CA SER A 257 -10.38 -3.51 1.29
C SER A 257 -10.52 -4.26 2.61
N LEU A 258 -9.39 -4.62 3.22
CA LEU A 258 -9.36 -5.28 4.53
C LEU A 258 -10.02 -4.41 5.61
N ALA A 259 -9.72 -3.10 5.61
CA ALA A 259 -10.28 -2.18 6.59
C ALA A 259 -11.81 -2.12 6.53
N GLN A 260 -12.38 -1.94 5.33
CA GLN A 260 -13.83 -1.92 5.16
C GLN A 260 -14.48 -3.22 5.61
N TRP A 261 -13.89 -4.37 5.23
CA TRP A 261 -14.39 -5.67 5.63
C TRP A 261 -14.29 -5.90 7.14
N LEU A 262 -13.09 -5.75 7.71
CA LEU A 262 -12.81 -6.12 9.10
C LEU A 262 -13.52 -5.19 10.11
N ILE A 263 -13.66 -3.90 9.79
CA ILE A 263 -14.40 -2.94 10.63
C ILE A 263 -15.89 -3.27 10.58
N GLU A 264 -16.45 -3.55 9.38
CA GLU A 264 -17.87 -3.88 9.23
C GLU A 264 -18.27 -5.15 9.98
N ASP A 265 -17.41 -6.19 9.93
CA ASP A 265 -17.64 -7.47 10.61
C ASP A 265 -17.21 -7.44 12.10
N GLY A 266 -16.67 -6.31 12.62
CA GLY A 266 -16.32 -6.14 14.03
C GLY A 266 -15.03 -6.85 14.46
N HIS A 267 -14.16 -7.20 13.55
CA HIS A 267 -12.87 -7.84 13.83
C HIS A 267 -11.80 -6.85 14.34
N VAL A 268 -11.93 -5.58 13.96
CA VAL A 268 -11.02 -4.49 14.36
C VAL A 268 -11.81 -3.23 14.71
N PRO A 269 -11.25 -2.29 15.50
CA PRO A 269 -11.91 -1.00 15.78
C PRO A 269 -11.92 -0.09 14.53
N GLU A 270 -12.69 1.01 14.59
CA GLU A 270 -12.77 2.01 13.51
C GLU A 270 -11.46 2.76 13.24
N ARG A 271 -10.52 2.71 14.18
CA ARG A 271 -9.17 3.27 14.06
C ARG A 271 -8.16 2.22 14.49
N TYR A 272 -7.22 1.94 13.62
CA TYR A 272 -6.16 0.99 13.92
C TYR A 272 -4.93 1.22 13.03
N LEU A 273 -3.85 0.56 13.39
CA LEU A 273 -2.57 0.62 12.72
C LEU A 273 -2.22 -0.75 12.15
N ALA A 274 -2.06 -0.82 10.84
CA ALA A 274 -1.59 -2.02 10.17
C ALA A 274 -0.09 -1.95 9.91
N SER A 275 0.57 -3.08 10.14
CA SER A 275 1.94 -3.36 9.71
C SER A 275 1.93 -4.17 8.44
N GLN A 276 2.80 -3.85 7.49
CA GLN A 276 3.02 -4.66 6.29
C GLN A 276 4.48 -4.55 5.84
N GLY A 277 5.01 -5.66 5.29
CA GLY A 277 6.30 -5.71 4.61
C GLY A 277 7.47 -6.18 5.44
N VAL A 278 7.28 -6.53 6.73
CA VAL A 278 8.38 -6.94 7.60
C VAL A 278 9.13 -8.17 7.08
N CYS A 279 8.44 -9.10 6.42
CA CYS A 279 9.05 -10.28 5.79
C CYS A 279 9.92 -9.92 4.56
N LEU A 280 9.78 -8.71 4.03
CA LEU A 280 10.59 -8.15 2.94
C LEU A 280 11.66 -7.16 3.43
N GLY A 281 11.87 -7.05 4.74
CA GLY A 281 12.78 -6.05 5.31
C GLY A 281 12.23 -4.62 5.20
N ARG A 282 10.91 -4.46 5.22
CA ARG A 282 10.23 -3.17 5.24
C ARG A 282 9.55 -2.94 6.59
N ALA A 283 9.14 -1.71 6.86
CA ALA A 283 8.47 -1.32 8.08
C ALA A 283 7.26 -0.42 7.76
N GLY A 284 6.39 -0.94 6.91
CA GLY A 284 5.21 -0.22 6.46
C GLY A 284 4.20 0.01 7.58
N GLN A 285 3.73 1.25 7.69
CA GLN A 285 2.78 1.73 8.70
C GLN A 285 1.56 2.32 8.00
N VAL A 286 0.46 1.58 8.04
CA VAL A 286 -0.79 2.00 7.41
C VAL A 286 -1.80 2.37 8.47
N TYR A 287 -2.13 3.64 8.55
CA TYR A 287 -3.10 4.20 9.49
C TYR A 287 -4.50 4.14 8.89
N ILE A 288 -5.39 3.45 9.55
CA ILE A 288 -6.79 3.30 9.13
C ILE A 288 -7.69 4.08 10.06
N GLU A 289 -8.66 4.77 9.47
CA GLU A 289 -9.72 5.46 10.19
C GLU A 289 -11.03 5.37 9.41
N ARG A 290 -12.12 4.92 10.05
CA ARG A 290 -13.47 5.12 9.55
C ARG A 290 -14.05 6.35 10.25
N ASP A 291 -14.48 7.35 9.47
CA ASP A 291 -15.05 8.57 10.03
C ASP A 291 -16.55 8.41 10.36
N ALA A 292 -17.13 9.46 10.94
CA ALA A 292 -18.52 9.47 11.37
C ALA A 292 -19.52 9.33 10.20
N GLU A 293 -19.10 9.64 8.99
CA GLU A 293 -19.87 9.48 7.75
C GLU A 293 -19.74 8.05 7.18
N GLY A 294 -18.94 7.19 7.81
CA GLY A 294 -18.69 5.81 7.38
C GLY A 294 -17.60 5.66 6.31
N GLN A 295 -16.94 6.75 5.89
CA GLN A 295 -15.84 6.68 4.95
C GLN A 295 -14.59 6.13 5.61
N VAL A 296 -14.01 5.10 5.02
CA VAL A 296 -12.69 4.58 5.44
C VAL A 296 -11.59 5.39 4.76
N TRP A 297 -10.63 5.83 5.56
CA TRP A 297 -9.42 6.55 5.16
C TRP A 297 -8.21 5.67 5.38
N VAL A 298 -7.35 5.62 4.36
CA VAL A 298 -6.10 4.84 4.38
C VAL A 298 -4.94 5.81 4.27
N GLY A 299 -4.13 5.89 5.32
CA GLY A 299 -3.10 6.90 5.43
C GLY A 299 -1.74 6.37 5.84
N GLY A 300 -0.73 7.21 5.62
CA GLY A 300 0.64 6.96 6.02
C GLY A 300 1.50 8.19 5.83
N GLU A 301 2.72 8.09 6.32
CA GLU A 301 3.76 9.07 6.03
C GLU A 301 4.45 8.70 4.70
N THR A 302 5.11 9.66 4.10
CA THR A 302 5.90 9.48 2.88
C THR A 302 7.20 10.23 3.01
N VAL A 303 8.30 9.60 2.63
CA VAL A 303 9.64 10.20 2.66
C VAL A 303 10.27 10.21 1.28
N THR A 304 10.94 11.31 0.93
CA THR A 304 11.68 11.42 -0.34
C THR A 304 13.07 10.80 -0.19
N CYS A 305 13.36 9.78 -0.99
CA CYS A 305 14.64 9.09 -1.00
C CYS A 305 15.58 9.64 -2.09
N ILE A 306 15.01 10.00 -3.26
CA ILE A 306 15.77 10.59 -4.38
C ILE A 306 15.04 11.86 -4.84
N ASP A 307 15.76 12.95 -4.97
CA ASP A 307 15.31 14.22 -5.57
C ASP A 307 16.28 14.61 -6.68
N GLY A 308 15.77 14.75 -7.90
CA GLY A 308 16.63 15.00 -9.05
C GLY A 308 15.88 15.19 -10.35
N SER A 309 16.41 14.65 -11.43
CA SER A 309 15.81 14.77 -12.75
C SER A 309 16.00 13.51 -13.60
N VAL A 310 15.10 13.32 -14.57
CA VAL A 310 15.18 12.28 -15.62
C VAL A 310 15.08 12.94 -17.00
N THR A 311 15.67 12.29 -17.99
CA THR A 311 15.56 12.72 -19.39
C THR A 311 14.56 11.80 -20.11
N LEU A 312 13.43 12.38 -20.52
CA LEU A 312 12.34 11.68 -21.21
C LEU A 312 11.93 12.41 -22.50
#